data_a48d48401dac7d3b8e494953ad0b6a7f
#
_entry.id   a48d48401dac7d3b8e494953ad0b6a7f
#
_cell.length_a   1.000
_cell.length_b   1.000
_cell.length_c   1.000
_cell.angle_alpha   90.00
_cell.angle_beta   90.00
_cell.angle_gamma   90.00
#
_symmetry.space_group_name_H-M   'P 1'
#
loop_
_entity.id
_entity.type
_entity.pdbx_description
1 polymer ?
#
loop_
_entity_poly.entity_id
_entity_poly.type
_entity_poly.pdbx_seq_one_letter_code
_entity_poly.pdbx_strand_id
1 'polypeptide(L)'
;GMGITGTDVTKNVADMVLSDDNFATIVDAVGEGRRIYDNIRKTIQFLLASNMSEVVGVFVATLMGFTLLNPVHLLFINLITDCFPALALGLERGEPDIMDRPPRKASDGIFAGGLGVDIAYQGVLIAVITLASYIIGHCMEVGHFAWPHGFSDDGMTMAFLTMNMCEILHSFNMRSQRRSIFTLHGHNKLLWVAMLAALALTTIVLEVPAIAAAFGFTPVDWNEYAVALGLAILVVPIVELVKLFQRRAGK
;
A
#
# COMPACT_ATOMS: atom_id res chain seq x y z
N GLY A 1 28.50 13.47 -20.77
CA GLY A 1 29.52 13.07 -21.77
C GLY A 1 28.89 12.40 -22.98
N MET A 2 29.48 12.63 -24.15
CA MET A 2 29.08 11.97 -25.38
C MET A 2 29.65 10.55 -25.46
N GLY A 3 28.84 9.57 -25.79
CA GLY A 3 29.22 8.15 -25.79
C GLY A 3 29.96 7.69 -27.04
N ILE A 4 29.63 8.27 -28.20
CA ILE A 4 30.26 7.93 -29.47
C ILE A 4 31.44 8.87 -29.74
N THR A 5 31.23 10.19 -29.73
CA THR A 5 32.22 11.21 -30.07
C THR A 5 33.06 11.68 -28.90
N GLY A 6 32.66 11.35 -27.65
CA GLY A 6 33.39 11.73 -26.44
C GLY A 6 34.67 10.93 -26.22
N THR A 7 35.66 11.56 -25.61
CA THR A 7 36.92 10.89 -25.20
C THR A 7 36.67 10.00 -23.97
N ASP A 8 37.49 8.98 -23.78
CA ASP A 8 37.41 8.11 -22.60
C ASP A 8 37.55 8.88 -21.27
N VAL A 9 38.37 9.94 -21.26
CA VAL A 9 38.51 10.83 -20.10
C VAL A 9 37.16 11.50 -19.79
N THR A 10 36.48 12.04 -20.80
CA THR A 10 35.19 12.70 -20.62
C THR A 10 34.11 11.71 -20.13
N LYS A 11 34.09 10.49 -20.70
CA LYS A 11 33.15 9.45 -20.29
C LYS A 11 33.37 9.01 -18.84
N ASN A 12 34.64 8.91 -18.41
CA ASN A 12 34.99 8.47 -17.06
C ASN A 12 34.71 9.50 -15.96
N VAL A 13 34.63 10.79 -16.29
CA VAL A 13 34.34 11.86 -15.32
C VAL A 13 32.92 12.39 -15.40
N ALA A 14 32.14 11.96 -16.39
CA ALA A 14 30.76 12.40 -16.58
C ALA A 14 29.79 11.64 -15.66
N ASP A 15 28.85 12.35 -15.03
CA ASP A 15 27.77 11.75 -14.25
C ASP A 15 26.76 10.99 -15.14
N MET A 16 26.67 11.37 -16.42
CA MET A 16 25.83 10.74 -17.42
C MET A 16 26.56 10.66 -18.76
N VAL A 17 26.46 9.51 -19.43
CA VAL A 17 27.00 9.29 -20.78
C VAL A 17 25.86 9.01 -21.76
N LEU A 18 25.76 9.82 -22.81
CA LEU A 18 24.77 9.68 -23.86
C LEU A 18 25.25 8.68 -24.91
N SER A 19 24.67 7.49 -24.93
CA SER A 19 25.08 6.42 -25.86
C SER A 19 24.79 6.72 -27.32
N ASP A 20 23.87 7.62 -27.60
CA ASP A 20 23.41 8.05 -28.92
C ASP A 20 23.93 9.44 -29.33
N ASP A 21 24.73 10.08 -28.49
CA ASP A 21 25.23 11.46 -28.63
C ASP A 21 24.11 12.50 -28.90
N ASN A 22 22.87 12.20 -28.48
CA ASN A 22 21.73 13.05 -28.71
C ASN A 22 21.34 13.82 -27.44
N PHE A 23 21.37 15.15 -27.48
CA PHE A 23 20.97 16.01 -26.36
C PHE A 23 19.50 15.84 -25.95
N ALA A 24 18.61 15.48 -26.88
CA ALA A 24 17.19 15.24 -26.56
C ALA A 24 17.02 14.09 -25.57
N THR A 25 17.90 13.10 -25.60
CA THR A 25 17.93 11.97 -24.65
C THR A 25 18.14 12.41 -23.20
N ILE A 26 18.73 13.58 -22.95
CA ILE A 26 18.84 14.15 -21.58
C ILE A 26 17.46 14.45 -21.03
N VAL A 27 16.56 15.00 -21.82
CA VAL A 27 15.19 15.32 -21.41
C VAL A 27 14.44 14.05 -21.03
N ASP A 28 14.56 13.01 -21.85
CA ASP A 28 13.96 11.71 -21.58
C ASP A 28 14.53 11.08 -20.31
N ALA A 29 15.85 11.15 -20.13
CA ALA A 29 16.52 10.66 -18.93
C ALA A 29 16.08 11.40 -17.65
N VAL A 30 15.89 12.71 -17.71
CA VAL A 30 15.35 13.50 -16.59
C VAL A 30 13.91 13.08 -16.29
N GLY A 31 13.08 12.92 -17.30
CA GLY A 31 11.69 12.44 -17.15
C GLY A 31 11.63 11.07 -16.48
N GLU A 32 12.48 10.15 -16.96
CA GLU A 32 12.57 8.80 -16.40
C GLU A 32 13.08 8.80 -14.94
N GLY A 33 14.10 9.59 -14.63
CA GLY A 33 14.61 9.75 -13.27
C GLY A 33 13.54 10.30 -12.31
N ARG A 34 12.74 11.27 -12.75
CA ARG A 34 11.62 11.79 -11.98
C ARG A 34 10.54 10.73 -11.74
N ARG A 35 10.21 9.92 -12.77
CA ARG A 35 9.28 8.80 -12.68
C ARG A 35 9.75 7.76 -11.66
N ILE A 36 11.00 7.36 -11.73
CA ILE A 36 11.59 6.39 -10.80
C ILE A 36 11.52 6.91 -9.37
N TYR A 37 11.88 8.17 -9.14
CA TYR A 37 11.82 8.78 -7.82
C TYR A 37 10.39 8.86 -7.26
N ASP A 38 9.41 9.26 -8.08
CA ASP A 38 8.00 9.28 -7.69
C ASP A 38 7.50 7.89 -7.32
N ASN A 39 7.88 6.87 -8.09
CA ASN A 39 7.49 5.49 -7.83
C ASN A 39 8.14 4.94 -6.55
N ILE A 40 9.41 5.26 -6.29
CA ILE A 40 10.06 4.94 -5.01
C ILE A 40 9.27 5.55 -3.85
N ARG A 41 8.86 6.81 -3.94
CA ARG A 41 8.07 7.46 -2.90
C ARG A 41 6.70 6.82 -2.69
N LYS A 42 6.01 6.43 -3.78
CA LYS A 42 4.71 5.72 -3.72
C LYS A 42 4.87 4.37 -3.02
N THR A 43 5.91 3.61 -3.37
CA THR A 43 6.21 2.31 -2.77
C THR A 43 6.56 2.44 -1.28
N ILE A 44 7.40 3.41 -0.92
CA ILE A 44 7.76 3.69 0.47
C ILE A 44 6.52 4.10 1.27
N GLN A 45 5.68 4.97 0.72
CA GLN A 45 4.43 5.39 1.39
C GLN A 45 3.51 4.20 1.63
N PHE A 46 3.33 3.35 0.63
CA PHE A 46 2.51 2.14 0.74
C PHE A 46 3.04 1.21 1.84
N LEU A 47 4.30 0.80 1.76
CA LEU A 47 4.91 -0.13 2.72
C LEU A 47 4.94 0.42 4.15
N LEU A 48 5.26 1.70 4.33
CA LEU A 48 5.30 2.29 5.66
C LEU A 48 3.91 2.52 6.24
N ALA A 49 2.88 2.80 5.41
CA ALA A 49 1.50 2.90 5.87
C ALA A 49 0.96 1.52 6.31
N SER A 50 1.27 0.45 5.56
CA SER A 50 0.95 -0.92 5.92
C SER A 50 1.59 -1.31 7.25
N ASN A 51 2.91 -1.22 7.36
CA ASN A 51 3.62 -1.52 8.61
C ASN A 51 3.14 -0.67 9.80
N MET A 52 2.78 0.60 9.57
CA MET A 52 2.21 1.46 10.60
C MET A 52 0.84 0.93 11.06
N SER A 53 0.01 0.42 10.15
CA SER A 53 -1.29 -0.15 10.48
C SER A 53 -1.16 -1.40 11.34
N GLU A 54 -0.20 -2.27 11.02
CA GLU A 54 0.10 -3.46 11.83
C GLU A 54 0.56 -3.09 13.24
N VAL A 55 1.55 -2.19 13.34
CA VAL A 55 2.10 -1.76 14.63
C VAL A 55 1.02 -1.09 15.48
N VAL A 56 0.28 -0.15 14.93
CA VAL A 56 -0.79 0.57 15.67
C VAL A 56 -1.91 -0.40 16.04
N GLY A 57 -2.34 -1.26 15.11
CA GLY A 57 -3.41 -2.23 15.34
C GLY A 57 -3.06 -3.21 16.47
N VAL A 58 -1.88 -3.83 16.40
CA VAL A 58 -1.41 -4.78 17.43
C VAL A 58 -1.20 -4.07 18.77
N PHE A 59 -0.60 -2.88 18.76
CA PHE A 59 -0.37 -2.10 19.98
C PHE A 59 -1.69 -1.75 20.68
N VAL A 60 -2.66 -1.21 19.94
CA VAL A 60 -3.98 -0.84 20.47
C VAL A 60 -4.72 -2.08 20.98
N ALA A 61 -4.77 -3.17 20.22
CA ALA A 61 -5.40 -4.42 20.63
C ALA A 61 -4.80 -4.97 21.93
N THR A 62 -3.48 -4.93 22.05
CA THR A 62 -2.77 -5.35 23.27
C THR A 62 -3.16 -4.51 24.48
N LEU A 63 -3.23 -3.18 24.33
CA LEU A 63 -3.71 -2.29 25.39
C LEU A 63 -5.18 -2.55 25.75
N MET A 64 -5.99 -2.95 24.77
CA MET A 64 -7.40 -3.28 24.96
C MET A 64 -7.62 -4.70 25.54
N GLY A 65 -6.57 -5.50 25.66
CA GLY A 65 -6.58 -6.81 26.31
C GLY A 65 -6.94 -7.99 25.39
N PHE A 66 -6.76 -7.86 24.07
CA PHE A 66 -6.96 -8.96 23.12
C PHE A 66 -5.84 -9.08 22.09
N THR A 67 -5.76 -10.26 21.45
CA THR A 67 -4.79 -10.54 20.38
C THR A 67 -5.42 -10.28 19.03
N LEU A 68 -4.95 -9.25 18.30
CA LEU A 68 -5.49 -8.89 16.98
C LEU A 68 -5.13 -9.92 15.93
N LEU A 69 -3.84 -10.21 15.80
CA LEU A 69 -3.27 -11.11 14.80
C LEU A 69 -2.07 -11.86 15.40
N ASN A 70 -1.84 -13.08 14.95
CA ASN A 70 -0.65 -13.84 15.30
C ASN A 70 0.55 -13.42 14.43
N PRO A 71 1.80 -13.64 14.87
CA PRO A 71 2.98 -13.29 14.09
C PRO A 71 3.03 -13.90 12.69
N VAL A 72 2.48 -15.12 12.49
CA VAL A 72 2.42 -15.77 11.18
C VAL A 72 1.53 -15.00 10.21
N HIS A 73 0.48 -14.34 10.70
CA HIS A 73 -0.41 -13.53 9.87
C HIS A 73 0.29 -12.27 9.38
N LEU A 74 1.02 -11.57 10.25
CA LEU A 74 1.82 -10.40 9.90
C LEU A 74 2.94 -10.75 8.90
N LEU A 75 3.58 -11.90 9.06
CA LEU A 75 4.56 -12.39 8.10
C LEU A 75 3.93 -12.65 6.72
N PHE A 76 2.73 -13.23 6.68
CA PHE A 76 2.01 -13.43 5.42
C PHE A 76 1.67 -12.10 4.75
N ILE A 77 1.13 -11.15 5.51
CA ILE A 77 0.79 -9.82 5.03
C ILE A 77 2.02 -9.16 4.41
N ASN A 78 3.09 -9.03 5.17
CA ASN A 78 4.32 -8.37 4.73
C ASN A 78 4.98 -9.04 3.51
N LEU A 79 4.94 -10.38 3.43
CA LEU A 79 5.58 -11.11 2.34
C LEU A 79 4.72 -11.20 1.09
N ILE A 80 3.41 -11.35 1.24
CA ILE A 80 2.50 -11.63 0.12
C ILE A 80 1.73 -10.38 -0.30
N THR A 81 0.97 -9.79 0.62
CA THR A 81 0.07 -8.68 0.27
C THR A 81 0.79 -7.36 0.09
N ASP A 82 1.95 -7.17 0.70
CA ASP A 82 2.74 -5.96 0.55
C ASP A 82 3.74 -6.03 -0.60
N CYS A 83 4.50 -7.13 -0.73
CA CYS A 83 5.57 -7.20 -1.71
C CYS A 83 5.07 -7.10 -3.17
N PHE A 84 4.00 -7.82 -3.52
CA PHE A 84 3.53 -7.81 -4.91
C PHE A 84 3.00 -6.44 -5.37
N PRO A 85 2.12 -5.75 -4.61
CA PRO A 85 1.71 -4.40 -4.95
C PRO A 85 2.87 -3.39 -4.92
N ALA A 86 3.80 -3.51 -3.97
CA ALA A 86 4.97 -2.64 -3.89
C ALA A 86 5.83 -2.70 -5.17
N LEU A 87 6.10 -3.91 -5.67
CA LEU A 87 6.81 -4.11 -6.94
C LEU A 87 6.02 -3.51 -8.11
N ALA A 88 4.70 -3.69 -8.13
CA ALA A 88 3.86 -3.15 -9.18
C ALA A 88 3.82 -1.61 -9.18
N LEU A 89 3.81 -0.98 -7.99
CA LEU A 89 3.90 0.48 -7.83
C LEU A 89 5.26 1.03 -8.27
N GLY A 90 6.34 0.28 -8.06
CA GLY A 90 7.68 0.63 -8.56
C GLY A 90 7.76 0.74 -10.08
N LEU A 91 6.84 0.07 -10.80
CA LEU A 91 6.75 0.09 -12.26
C LEU A 91 5.59 0.94 -12.78
N GLU A 92 4.97 1.78 -11.94
CA GLU A 92 3.88 2.66 -12.37
C GLU A 92 4.36 3.67 -13.43
N ARG A 93 3.45 4.03 -14.33
CA ARG A 93 3.73 5.03 -15.35
C ARG A 93 3.93 6.42 -14.75
N GLY A 94 4.78 7.23 -15.37
CA GLY A 94 4.95 8.63 -15.01
C GLY A 94 3.64 9.41 -15.13
N GLU A 95 3.42 10.35 -14.22
CA GLU A 95 2.28 11.26 -14.31
C GLU A 95 2.48 12.24 -15.50
N PRO A 96 1.40 12.65 -16.20
CA PRO A 96 1.52 13.48 -17.40
C PRO A 96 2.23 14.82 -17.19
N ASP A 97 2.17 15.36 -15.96
CA ASP A 97 2.75 16.64 -15.57
C ASP A 97 4.17 16.53 -14.98
N ILE A 98 4.80 15.36 -15.12
CA ILE A 98 6.08 15.09 -14.44
C ILE A 98 7.20 16.03 -14.87
N MET A 99 7.18 16.52 -16.13
CA MET A 99 8.16 17.45 -16.67
C MET A 99 7.79 18.91 -16.41
N ASP A 100 6.52 19.22 -16.10
CA ASP A 100 6.03 20.57 -15.80
C ASP A 100 6.34 20.98 -14.36
N ARG A 101 6.67 20.03 -13.49
CA ARG A 101 6.99 20.27 -12.09
C ARG A 101 8.36 20.93 -11.94
N PRO A 102 8.54 21.88 -10.99
CA PRO A 102 9.84 22.43 -10.69
C PRO A 102 10.83 21.36 -10.24
N PRO A 103 12.13 21.57 -10.44
CA PRO A 103 13.17 20.68 -9.92
C PRO A 103 13.07 20.54 -8.40
N ARG A 104 13.30 19.33 -7.90
CA ARG A 104 13.38 19.05 -6.48
C ARG A 104 14.62 19.75 -5.88
N LYS A 105 14.49 20.31 -4.69
CA LYS A 105 15.63 20.85 -3.96
C LYS A 105 16.53 19.70 -3.49
N ALA A 106 17.84 19.88 -3.57
CA ALA A 106 18.80 18.86 -3.12
C ALA A 106 18.69 18.55 -1.61
N SER A 107 18.16 19.48 -0.82
CA SER A 107 17.91 19.33 0.62
C SER A 107 16.64 18.53 0.95
N ASP A 108 15.75 18.29 -0.03
CA ASP A 108 14.48 17.62 0.22
C ASP A 108 14.69 16.12 0.40
N GLY A 109 14.44 15.62 1.60
CA GLY A 109 14.43 14.18 1.90
C GLY A 109 13.21 13.48 1.29
N ILE A 110 13.18 12.14 1.40
CA ILE A 110 12.08 11.30 0.89
C ILE A 110 10.74 11.71 1.51
N PHE A 111 10.71 12.10 2.77
CA PHE A 111 9.51 12.51 3.51
C PHE A 111 9.04 13.94 3.23
N ALA A 112 9.74 14.68 2.37
CA ALA A 112 9.34 16.04 1.99
C ALA A 112 7.93 16.06 1.37
N GLY A 113 7.24 17.21 1.47
CA GLY A 113 5.90 17.39 0.89
C GLY A 113 4.78 16.67 1.64
N GLY A 114 4.97 16.37 2.94
CA GLY A 114 3.91 15.84 3.80
C GLY A 114 3.77 14.31 3.78
N LEU A 115 4.68 13.58 3.14
CA LEU A 115 4.61 12.12 3.03
C LEU A 115 4.50 11.42 4.39
N GLY A 116 5.21 11.90 5.42
CA GLY A 116 5.12 11.34 6.76
C GLY A 116 3.73 11.44 7.38
N VAL A 117 3.03 12.55 7.15
CA VAL A 117 1.64 12.73 7.62
C VAL A 117 0.70 11.81 6.85
N ASP A 118 0.93 11.65 5.53
CA ASP A 118 0.14 10.74 4.70
C ASP A 118 0.29 9.29 5.17
N ILE A 119 1.51 8.83 5.47
CA ILE A 119 1.79 7.51 6.04
C ILE A 119 1.07 7.33 7.37
N ALA A 120 1.17 8.30 8.26
CA ALA A 120 0.59 8.22 9.60
C ALA A 120 -0.95 8.08 9.56
N TYR A 121 -1.64 8.97 8.82
CA TYR A 121 -3.12 8.88 8.77
C TYR A 121 -3.60 7.63 8.05
N GLN A 122 -2.90 7.17 6.99
CA GLN A 122 -3.26 5.97 6.24
C GLN A 122 -3.08 4.72 7.10
N GLY A 123 -1.95 4.61 7.80
CA GLY A 123 -1.72 3.50 8.73
C GLY A 123 -2.73 3.45 9.86
N VAL A 124 -3.01 4.60 10.49
CA VAL A 124 -4.04 4.68 11.54
C VAL A 124 -5.43 4.33 10.99
N LEU A 125 -5.77 4.80 9.80
CA LEU A 125 -7.05 4.48 9.16
C LEU A 125 -7.23 2.96 8.97
N ILE A 126 -6.23 2.28 8.40
CA ILE A 126 -6.28 0.83 8.18
C ILE A 126 -6.33 0.10 9.53
N ALA A 127 -5.54 0.52 10.52
CA ALA A 127 -5.59 -0.05 11.87
C ALA A 127 -6.98 0.06 12.51
N VAL A 128 -7.63 1.22 12.40
CA VAL A 128 -8.99 1.44 12.94
C VAL A 128 -10.01 0.55 12.24
N ILE A 129 -9.96 0.44 10.91
CA ILE A 129 -10.84 -0.44 10.14
C ILE A 129 -10.65 -1.90 10.56
N THR A 130 -9.41 -2.34 10.72
CA THR A 130 -9.05 -3.71 11.12
C THR A 130 -9.52 -4.02 12.56
N LEU A 131 -9.29 -3.09 13.49
CA LEU A 131 -9.78 -3.23 14.87
C LEU A 131 -11.32 -3.29 14.94
N ALA A 132 -11.99 -2.46 14.14
CA ALA A 132 -13.45 -2.52 14.03
C ALA A 132 -13.92 -3.87 13.49
N SER A 133 -13.24 -4.41 12.48
CA SER A 133 -13.54 -5.73 11.93
C SER A 133 -13.38 -6.84 12.98
N TYR A 134 -12.30 -6.79 13.77
CA TYR A 134 -12.09 -7.74 14.86
C TYR A 134 -13.23 -7.71 15.89
N ILE A 135 -13.61 -6.51 16.35
CA ILE A 135 -14.69 -6.35 17.34
C ILE A 135 -16.04 -6.83 16.76
N ILE A 136 -16.31 -6.52 15.50
CA ILE A 136 -17.54 -6.98 14.84
C ILE A 136 -17.54 -8.50 14.71
N GLY A 137 -16.42 -9.12 14.28
CA GLY A 137 -16.29 -10.57 14.19
C GLY A 137 -16.51 -11.26 15.53
N HIS A 138 -15.90 -10.72 16.59
CA HIS A 138 -16.14 -11.22 17.94
C HIS A 138 -17.62 -11.11 18.35
N CYS A 139 -18.28 -10.01 18.04
CA CYS A 139 -19.71 -9.84 18.32
C CYS A 139 -20.59 -10.80 17.51
N MET A 140 -20.18 -11.14 16.29
CA MET A 140 -20.90 -12.13 15.45
C MET A 140 -20.72 -13.54 16.00
N GLU A 141 -19.51 -13.91 16.45
CA GLU A 141 -19.21 -15.18 17.12
C GLU A 141 -20.05 -15.40 18.38
N VAL A 142 -20.16 -14.37 19.23
CA VAL A 142 -20.88 -14.44 20.50
C VAL A 142 -22.40 -14.25 20.35
N GLY A 143 -22.83 -13.65 19.23
CA GLY A 143 -24.25 -13.38 18.95
C GLY A 143 -24.84 -12.15 19.64
N HIS A 144 -24.03 -11.38 20.39
CA HIS A 144 -24.42 -10.13 21.03
C HIS A 144 -23.23 -9.18 21.15
N PHE A 145 -23.49 -7.91 21.45
CA PHE A 145 -22.39 -6.98 21.69
C PHE A 145 -21.63 -7.37 22.95
N ALA A 146 -20.38 -7.76 22.79
CA ALA A 146 -19.44 -8.09 23.85
C ALA A 146 -18.08 -7.46 23.54
N TRP A 147 -17.38 -7.03 24.59
CA TRP A 147 -16.03 -6.56 24.43
C TRP A 147 -15.07 -7.75 24.36
N PRO A 148 -14.20 -7.83 23.35
CA PRO A 148 -13.26 -8.96 23.27
C PRO A 148 -12.25 -8.93 24.40
N HIS A 149 -12.03 -10.10 25.02
CA HIS A 149 -11.00 -10.34 26.01
C HIS A 149 -10.19 -11.57 25.60
N GLY A 150 -8.88 -11.40 25.47
CA GLY A 150 -7.98 -12.48 25.14
C GLY A 150 -7.99 -12.83 23.64
N PHE A 151 -8.71 -13.85 23.23
CA PHE A 151 -8.69 -14.40 21.89
C PHE A 151 -10.10 -14.60 21.34
N SER A 152 -10.32 -14.27 20.08
CA SER A 152 -11.55 -14.52 19.33
C SER A 152 -11.18 -15.07 17.96
N ASP A 153 -11.66 -16.25 17.63
CA ASP A 153 -11.29 -16.96 16.41
C ASP A 153 -11.86 -16.24 15.17
N ASP A 154 -13.15 -15.91 15.17
CA ASP A 154 -13.79 -15.21 14.07
C ASP A 154 -13.33 -13.76 13.99
N GLY A 155 -13.13 -13.10 15.16
CA GLY A 155 -12.58 -11.77 15.22
C GLY A 155 -11.20 -11.67 14.56
N MET A 156 -10.30 -12.61 14.84
CA MET A 156 -8.95 -12.65 14.26
C MET A 156 -8.99 -12.96 12.76
N THR A 157 -9.83 -13.90 12.34
CA THR A 157 -9.98 -14.28 10.93
C THR A 157 -10.54 -13.12 10.10
N MET A 158 -11.57 -12.43 10.60
CA MET A 158 -12.13 -11.24 9.97
C MET A 158 -11.14 -10.08 9.94
N ALA A 159 -10.38 -9.85 11.01
CA ALA A 159 -9.34 -8.82 11.05
C ALA A 159 -8.24 -9.08 10.01
N PHE A 160 -7.78 -10.33 9.89
CA PHE A 160 -6.81 -10.72 8.87
C PHE A 160 -7.33 -10.46 7.45
N LEU A 161 -8.55 -10.92 7.14
CA LEU A 161 -9.17 -10.69 5.85
C LEU A 161 -9.31 -9.19 5.55
N THR A 162 -9.80 -8.41 6.52
CA THR A 162 -10.01 -6.98 6.36
C THR A 162 -8.69 -6.24 6.14
N MET A 163 -7.65 -6.54 6.92
CA MET A 163 -6.34 -5.89 6.78
C MET A 163 -5.74 -6.19 5.40
N ASN A 164 -5.71 -7.45 4.99
CA ASN A 164 -5.25 -7.85 3.65
C ASN A 164 -5.99 -7.12 2.53
N MET A 165 -7.33 -7.07 2.61
CA MET A 165 -8.12 -6.39 1.58
C MET A 165 -7.94 -4.88 1.62
N CYS A 166 -7.79 -4.26 2.79
CA CYS A 166 -7.46 -2.84 2.92
C CYS A 166 -6.15 -2.51 2.21
N GLU A 167 -5.09 -3.29 2.43
CA GLU A 167 -3.78 -3.07 1.83
C GLU A 167 -3.79 -3.25 0.32
N ILE A 168 -4.41 -4.34 -0.16
CA ILE A 168 -4.60 -4.56 -1.59
C ILE A 168 -5.34 -3.38 -2.24
N LEU A 169 -6.45 -2.94 -1.67
CA LEU A 169 -7.24 -1.82 -2.19
C LEU A 169 -6.49 -0.49 -2.06
N HIS A 170 -5.77 -0.30 -0.95
CA HIS A 170 -4.95 0.89 -0.72
C HIS A 170 -3.81 1.02 -1.72
N SER A 171 -3.25 -0.09 -2.22
CA SER A 171 -2.23 -0.05 -3.26
C SER A 171 -2.70 0.68 -4.52
N PHE A 172 -3.98 0.58 -4.87
CA PHE A 172 -4.57 1.35 -5.96
C PHE A 172 -4.63 2.84 -5.66
N ASN A 173 -4.90 3.22 -4.40
CA ASN A 173 -4.83 4.62 -3.98
C ASN A 173 -3.42 5.18 -4.14
N MET A 174 -2.39 4.35 -3.97
CA MET A 174 -0.99 4.75 -4.05
C MET A 174 -0.46 4.92 -5.49
N ARG A 175 -1.25 4.60 -6.53
CA ARG A 175 -0.88 4.87 -7.93
C ARG A 175 -0.58 6.35 -8.19
N SER A 176 -1.22 7.24 -7.44
CA SER A 176 -0.84 8.65 -7.38
C SER A 176 -0.95 9.16 -5.95
N GLN A 177 0.01 9.97 -5.51
CA GLN A 177 0.01 10.57 -4.18
C GLN A 177 -1.06 11.64 -4.02
N ARG A 178 -1.39 12.37 -5.09
CA ARG A 178 -2.29 13.53 -5.04
C ARG A 178 -3.49 13.43 -5.99
N ARG A 179 -3.34 12.80 -7.17
CA ARG A 179 -4.43 12.65 -8.13
C ARG A 179 -5.40 11.56 -7.69
N SER A 180 -6.67 11.73 -8.09
CA SER A 180 -7.68 10.68 -7.86
C SER A 180 -7.39 9.46 -8.74
N ILE A 181 -7.57 8.27 -8.17
CA ILE A 181 -7.45 7.01 -8.92
C ILE A 181 -8.44 6.93 -10.09
N PHE A 182 -9.58 7.61 -9.97
CA PHE A 182 -10.62 7.64 -11.00
C PHE A 182 -10.27 8.54 -12.20
N THR A 183 -9.28 9.43 -12.05
CA THR A 183 -8.82 10.35 -13.12
C THR A 183 -7.52 9.90 -13.76
N LEU A 184 -6.91 8.82 -13.28
CA LEU A 184 -5.68 8.31 -13.86
C LEU A 184 -5.95 7.61 -15.20
N HIS A 185 -5.28 8.08 -16.25
CA HIS A 185 -5.33 7.46 -17.56
C HIS A 185 -4.39 6.26 -17.63
N GLY A 186 -4.93 5.12 -18.02
CA GLY A 186 -4.19 3.88 -18.18
C GLY A 186 -4.26 2.95 -16.96
N HIS A 187 -4.11 1.67 -17.22
CA HIS A 187 -4.15 0.62 -16.21
C HIS A 187 -2.74 0.10 -15.94
N ASN A 188 -2.37 -0.02 -14.67
CA ASN A 188 -1.20 -0.78 -14.27
C ASN A 188 -1.59 -2.27 -14.25
N LYS A 189 -1.30 -2.96 -15.35
CA LYS A 189 -1.63 -4.40 -15.50
C LYS A 189 -0.95 -5.25 -14.41
N LEU A 190 0.27 -4.87 -14.03
CA LEU A 190 1.02 -5.60 -13.01
C LEU A 190 0.36 -5.47 -11.63
N LEU A 191 -0.19 -4.29 -11.31
CA LEU A 191 -0.93 -4.09 -10.06
C LEU A 191 -2.22 -4.92 -10.02
N TRP A 192 -2.92 -5.06 -11.16
CA TRP A 192 -4.08 -5.96 -11.25
C TRP A 192 -3.68 -7.42 -11.06
N VAL A 193 -2.58 -7.86 -11.66
CA VAL A 193 -2.05 -9.22 -11.46
C VAL A 193 -1.64 -9.43 -10.00
N ALA A 194 -0.95 -8.46 -9.40
CA ALA A 194 -0.58 -8.49 -7.99
C ALA A 194 -1.80 -8.61 -7.06
N MET A 195 -2.85 -7.82 -7.33
CA MET A 195 -4.11 -7.89 -6.60
C MET A 195 -4.76 -9.27 -6.71
N LEU A 196 -4.88 -9.81 -7.93
CA LEU A 196 -5.49 -11.12 -8.15
C LEU A 196 -4.67 -12.24 -7.48
N ALA A 197 -3.34 -12.16 -7.54
CA ALA A 197 -2.46 -13.11 -6.88
C ALA A 197 -2.60 -13.05 -5.34
N ALA A 198 -2.58 -11.84 -4.77
CA ALA A 198 -2.74 -11.64 -3.33
C ALA A 198 -4.14 -12.10 -2.86
N LEU A 199 -5.19 -11.78 -3.62
CA LEU A 199 -6.56 -12.23 -3.34
C LEU A 199 -6.66 -13.77 -3.38
N ALA A 200 -6.10 -14.40 -4.41
CA ALA A 200 -6.12 -15.86 -4.54
C ALA A 200 -5.36 -16.54 -3.39
N LEU A 201 -4.18 -16.02 -3.01
CA LEU A 201 -3.39 -16.56 -1.90
C LEU A 201 -4.10 -16.36 -0.55
N THR A 202 -4.70 -15.19 -0.32
CA THR A 202 -5.50 -14.95 0.89
C THR A 202 -6.71 -15.91 0.96
N THR A 203 -7.42 -16.10 -0.16
CA THR A 203 -8.53 -17.06 -0.22
C THR A 203 -8.05 -18.48 0.04
N ILE A 204 -6.93 -18.92 -0.53
CA ILE A 204 -6.36 -20.25 -0.27
C ILE A 204 -6.05 -20.44 1.21
N VAL A 205 -5.47 -19.44 1.87
CA VAL A 205 -5.13 -19.52 3.29
C VAL A 205 -6.36 -19.60 4.18
N LEU A 206 -7.45 -18.94 3.80
CA LEU A 206 -8.70 -18.95 4.59
C LEU A 206 -9.57 -20.18 4.30
N GLU A 207 -9.67 -20.61 3.03
CA GLU A 207 -10.65 -21.60 2.58
C GLU A 207 -10.11 -23.04 2.53
N VAL A 208 -8.78 -23.23 2.46
CA VAL A 208 -8.21 -24.60 2.45
C VAL A 208 -8.04 -25.10 3.88
N PRO A 209 -8.83 -26.09 4.34
CA PRO A 209 -8.91 -26.43 5.77
C PRO A 209 -7.58 -26.75 6.44
N ALA A 210 -6.68 -27.45 5.73
CA ALA A 210 -5.37 -27.81 6.26
C ALA A 210 -4.47 -26.59 6.46
N ILE A 211 -4.58 -25.60 5.57
CA ILE A 211 -3.80 -24.37 5.63
C ILE A 211 -4.43 -23.42 6.67
N ALA A 212 -5.74 -23.23 6.62
CA ALA A 212 -6.46 -22.40 7.60
C ALA A 212 -6.18 -22.86 9.04
N ALA A 213 -6.23 -24.17 9.29
CA ALA A 213 -5.89 -24.75 10.59
C ALA A 213 -4.43 -24.49 11.00
N ALA A 214 -3.48 -24.53 10.06
CA ALA A 214 -2.07 -24.23 10.33
C ALA A 214 -1.85 -22.75 10.68
N PHE A 215 -2.68 -21.85 10.13
CA PHE A 215 -2.68 -20.42 10.46
C PHE A 215 -3.54 -20.09 11.68
N GLY A 216 -4.35 -21.04 12.18
CA GLY A 216 -5.27 -20.82 13.30
C GLY A 216 -6.52 -20.01 12.91
N PHE A 217 -6.97 -20.15 11.65
CA PHE A 217 -8.20 -19.52 11.17
C PHE A 217 -9.39 -20.45 11.29
N THR A 218 -10.55 -19.86 11.56
CA THR A 218 -11.86 -20.51 11.50
C THR A 218 -12.52 -20.27 10.13
N PRO A 219 -13.41 -21.18 9.70
CA PRO A 219 -14.22 -20.95 8.52
C PRO A 219 -15.07 -19.68 8.69
N VAL A 220 -15.04 -18.81 7.72
CA VAL A 220 -15.78 -17.53 7.74
C VAL A 220 -17.09 -17.68 6.99
N ASP A 221 -18.18 -17.27 7.64
CA ASP A 221 -19.52 -17.23 7.03
C ASP A 221 -19.61 -16.11 5.96
N TRP A 222 -20.55 -16.27 5.02
CA TRP A 222 -20.79 -15.25 3.97
C TRP A 222 -21.09 -13.85 4.51
N ASN A 223 -21.76 -13.75 5.66
CA ASN A 223 -22.07 -12.47 6.29
C ASN A 223 -20.78 -11.82 6.84
N GLU A 224 -19.92 -12.59 7.47
CA GLU A 224 -18.63 -12.15 7.99
C GLU A 224 -17.71 -11.70 6.86
N TYR A 225 -17.66 -12.50 5.79
CA TYR A 225 -16.89 -12.16 4.58
C TYR A 225 -17.38 -10.86 3.96
N ALA A 226 -18.69 -10.67 3.83
CA ALA A 226 -19.29 -9.46 3.28
C ALA A 226 -19.01 -8.23 4.16
N VAL A 227 -19.05 -8.38 5.48
CA VAL A 227 -18.74 -7.30 6.43
C VAL A 227 -17.26 -6.94 6.35
N ALA A 228 -16.35 -7.91 6.36
CA ALA A 228 -14.92 -7.69 6.26
C ALA A 228 -14.54 -6.96 4.95
N LEU A 229 -15.08 -7.41 3.81
CA LEU A 229 -14.88 -6.73 2.53
C LEU A 229 -15.50 -5.34 2.48
N GLY A 230 -16.72 -5.18 3.04
CA GLY A 230 -17.40 -3.89 3.12
C GLY A 230 -16.59 -2.87 3.91
N LEU A 231 -15.99 -3.28 5.02
CA LEU A 231 -15.10 -2.44 5.81
C LEU A 231 -13.82 -2.11 5.05
N ALA A 232 -13.21 -3.09 4.40
CA ALA A 232 -11.98 -2.88 3.64
C ALA A 232 -12.16 -1.87 2.48
N ILE A 233 -13.30 -1.91 1.80
CA ILE A 233 -13.60 -0.98 0.71
C ILE A 233 -13.60 0.48 1.18
N LEU A 234 -13.90 0.76 2.46
CA LEU A 234 -13.94 2.13 3.00
C LEU A 234 -12.58 2.84 2.90
N VAL A 235 -11.47 2.12 2.85
CA VAL A 235 -10.15 2.73 2.69
C VAL A 235 -10.05 3.57 1.40
N VAL A 236 -10.71 3.12 0.32
CA VAL A 236 -10.65 3.81 -0.97
C VAL A 236 -11.32 5.19 -0.93
N PRO A 237 -12.62 5.31 -0.61
CA PRO A 237 -13.28 6.62 -0.61
C PRO A 237 -12.73 7.56 0.46
N ILE A 238 -12.29 7.06 1.62
CA ILE A 238 -11.73 7.91 2.67
C ILE A 238 -10.41 8.54 2.22
N VAL A 239 -9.50 7.75 1.65
CA VAL A 239 -8.23 8.27 1.12
C VAL A 239 -8.47 9.23 -0.05
N GLU A 240 -9.41 8.92 -0.95
CA GLU A 240 -9.77 9.81 -2.06
C GLU A 240 -10.35 11.15 -1.57
N LEU A 241 -11.15 11.11 -0.50
CA LEU A 241 -11.69 12.31 0.13
C LEU A 241 -10.56 13.18 0.71
N VAL A 242 -9.59 12.57 1.41
CA VAL A 242 -8.42 13.30 1.94
C VAL A 242 -7.61 13.92 0.80
N LYS A 243 -7.35 13.19 -0.28
CA LYS A 243 -6.67 13.72 -1.47
C LYS A 243 -7.44 14.89 -2.10
N LEU A 244 -8.77 14.84 -2.11
CA LEU A 244 -9.60 15.94 -2.58
C LEU A 244 -9.38 17.22 -1.75
N PHE A 245 -9.36 17.10 -0.43
CA PHE A 245 -9.09 18.23 0.46
C PHE A 245 -7.65 18.75 0.29
N GLN A 246 -6.68 17.86 0.17
CA GLN A 246 -5.28 18.24 -0.06
C GLN A 246 -5.11 19.02 -1.36
N ARG A 247 -5.76 18.59 -2.46
CA ARG A 247 -5.76 19.32 -3.74
C ARG A 247 -6.38 20.69 -3.63
N ARG A 248 -7.50 20.82 -2.87
CA ARG A 248 -8.17 22.13 -2.66
C ARG A 248 -7.34 23.05 -1.76
N ALA A 249 -6.57 22.50 -0.84
CA ALA A 249 -5.69 23.28 0.05
C ALA A 249 -4.36 23.70 -0.62
N GLY A 250 -4.13 23.33 -1.88
CA GLY A 250 -2.91 23.66 -2.63
C GLY A 250 -1.67 22.89 -2.17
N LYS A 251 -1.86 21.74 -1.54
CA LYS A 251 -0.80 20.87 -1.04
C LYS A 251 -0.56 19.71 -1.97
#